data_41e0759fa2ca7770ce1e20cbb60f3631
#
_entry.id   41e0759fa2ca7770ce1e20cbb60f3631
#
_cell.length_a   1.000
_cell.length_b   1.000
_cell.length_c   1.000
_cell.angle_alpha   90.00
_cell.angle_beta   90.00
_cell.angle_gamma   90.00
#
_symmetry.space_group_name_H-M   'P 1'
#
loop_
_entity.id
_entity.type
_entity.pdbx_description
1 polymer ?
#
loop_
_entity_poly.entity_id
_entity_poly.type
_entity_poly.pdbx_seq_one_letter_code
_entity_poly.pdbx_strand_id
1 'polypeptide(L)'
;MQDGFSEVKLFQVHPDKTREFEALIRQVAAEQLLQAGCRDIRCIKRFFTIDGVEAGQPPRELARIAKCVKYYTYWEFDSKENYGKAIAWFFERYGKQIMKLLIMPFDISCGERIA
;
A
#
# COMPACT_ATOMS: atom_id res chain seq x y z
N MET A 1 -12.20 8.09 -22.99
CA MET A 1 -10.81 8.37 -22.56
C MET A 1 -10.54 7.66 -21.25
N GLN A 2 -9.45 6.96 -21.16
CA GLN A 2 -9.09 6.28 -19.93
C GLN A 2 -8.52 7.27 -18.91
N ASP A 3 -9.04 7.28 -17.69
CA ASP A 3 -8.62 8.19 -16.65
C ASP A 3 -7.44 7.68 -15.84
N GLY A 4 -7.05 6.44 -16.06
CA GLY A 4 -5.94 5.83 -15.38
C GLY A 4 -6.26 4.47 -14.87
N PHE A 5 -5.25 3.85 -14.25
CA PHE A 5 -5.35 2.52 -13.67
C PHE A 5 -4.82 2.56 -12.24
N SER A 6 -5.60 2.05 -11.30
CA SER A 6 -5.32 2.18 -9.89
C SER A 6 -5.19 0.81 -9.23
N GLU A 7 -4.38 0.75 -8.19
CA GLU A 7 -4.19 -0.47 -7.41
C GLU A 7 -4.17 -0.14 -5.92
N VAL A 8 -4.79 -1.01 -5.13
CA VAL A 8 -4.69 -0.98 -3.67
C VAL A 8 -4.11 -2.31 -3.19
N LYS A 9 -3.07 -2.24 -2.35
CA LYS A 9 -2.53 -3.42 -1.67
C LYS A 9 -2.76 -3.32 -0.18
N LEU A 10 -3.08 -4.43 0.44
CA LEU A 10 -3.11 -4.56 1.89
C LEU A 10 -1.92 -5.40 2.34
N PHE A 11 -1.10 -4.84 3.21
CA PHE A 11 0.02 -5.53 3.84
C PHE A 11 -0.29 -5.73 5.32
N GLN A 12 -0.17 -6.96 5.79
CA GLN A 12 -0.35 -7.29 7.20
C GLN A 12 1.02 -7.64 7.79
N VAL A 13 1.61 -6.65 8.45
CA VAL A 13 3.00 -6.68 8.89
C VAL A 13 3.10 -7.19 10.33
N HIS A 14 4.10 -8.02 10.61
CA HIS A 14 4.40 -8.43 11.99
C HIS A 14 4.59 -7.18 12.86
N PRO A 15 4.02 -7.14 14.08
CA PRO A 15 4.11 -5.95 14.94
C PRO A 15 5.55 -5.54 15.27
N ASP A 16 6.48 -6.48 15.32
CA ASP A 16 7.89 -6.21 15.61
C ASP A 16 8.72 -5.85 14.38
N LYS A 17 8.11 -5.80 13.20
CA LYS A 17 8.80 -5.51 11.93
C LYS A 17 8.31 -4.24 11.24
N THR A 18 7.58 -3.41 11.96
CA THR A 18 7.01 -2.19 11.37
C THR A 18 8.07 -1.20 10.93
N ARG A 19 9.16 -1.07 11.68
CA ARG A 19 10.26 -0.17 11.30
C ARG A 19 10.90 -0.59 9.99
N GLU A 20 11.19 -1.88 9.86
CA GLU A 20 11.79 -2.44 8.66
C GLU A 20 10.85 -2.24 7.46
N PHE A 21 9.56 -2.53 7.67
CA PHE A 21 8.56 -2.36 6.61
C PHE A 21 8.45 -0.91 6.17
N GLU A 22 8.37 0.02 7.11
CA GLU A 22 8.22 1.45 6.78
C GLU A 22 9.44 1.99 6.05
N ALA A 23 10.64 1.59 6.46
CA ALA A 23 11.85 1.97 5.76
C ALA A 23 11.86 1.42 4.32
N LEU A 24 11.49 0.14 4.18
CA LEU A 24 11.46 -0.51 2.87
C LEU A 24 10.40 0.11 1.95
N ILE A 25 9.20 0.36 2.47
CA ILE A 25 8.11 0.89 1.64
C ILE A 25 8.41 2.32 1.18
N ARG A 26 9.12 3.11 1.98
CA ARG A 26 9.57 4.44 1.56
C ARG A 26 10.56 4.35 0.41
N GLN A 27 11.46 3.38 0.44
CA GLN A 27 12.39 3.12 -0.65
C GLN A 27 11.65 2.67 -1.91
N VAL A 28 10.70 1.74 -1.76
CA VAL A 28 9.83 1.29 -2.85
C VAL A 28 9.11 2.49 -3.47
N ALA A 29 8.53 3.36 -2.64
CA ALA A 29 7.79 4.51 -3.12
C ALA A 29 8.67 5.45 -3.96
N ALA A 30 9.88 5.71 -3.50
CA ALA A 30 10.81 6.59 -4.23
C ALA A 30 11.16 5.99 -5.61
N GLU A 31 11.43 4.70 -5.68
CA GLU A 31 11.75 4.02 -6.94
C GLU A 31 10.51 3.85 -7.82
N GLN A 32 9.36 3.60 -7.21
CA GLN A 32 8.09 3.45 -7.91
C GLN A 32 7.71 4.71 -8.70
N LEU A 33 7.93 5.89 -8.12
CA LEU A 33 7.63 7.14 -8.79
C LEU A 33 8.44 7.36 -10.07
N LEU A 34 9.55 6.65 -10.22
CA LEU A 34 10.40 6.70 -11.40
C LEU A 34 9.96 5.73 -12.51
N GLN A 35 9.00 4.84 -12.21
CA GLN A 35 8.51 3.90 -13.20
C GLN A 35 7.65 4.60 -14.24
N ALA A 36 7.74 4.12 -15.49
CA ALA A 36 6.99 4.71 -16.59
C ALA A 36 5.50 4.72 -16.29
N GLY A 37 4.87 5.88 -16.44
CA GLY A 37 3.44 6.06 -16.28
C GLY A 37 2.95 6.15 -14.83
N CYS A 38 3.84 6.05 -13.85
CA CYS A 38 3.43 6.20 -12.46
C CYS A 38 3.08 7.65 -12.16
N ARG A 39 1.84 7.88 -11.72
CA ARG A 39 1.34 9.22 -11.37
C ARG A 39 1.40 9.49 -9.89
N ASP A 40 1.20 8.45 -9.06
CA ASP A 40 1.15 8.62 -7.62
C ASP A 40 1.37 7.29 -6.92
N ILE A 41 1.93 7.36 -5.73
CA ILE A 41 1.99 6.24 -4.79
C ILE A 41 1.84 6.81 -3.39
N ARG A 42 0.98 6.17 -2.60
CA ARG A 42 0.76 6.52 -1.20
C ARG A 42 0.76 5.27 -0.36
N CYS A 43 1.21 5.42 0.88
CA CYS A 43 1.13 4.35 1.86
C CYS A 43 0.54 4.92 3.14
N ILE A 44 -0.50 4.27 3.66
CA ILE A 44 -1.08 4.64 4.94
C ILE A 44 -0.95 3.49 5.92
N LYS A 45 -0.63 3.83 7.16
CA LYS A 45 -0.62 2.90 8.28
C LYS A 45 -1.98 2.97 8.96
N ARG A 46 -2.67 1.84 9.06
CA ARG A 46 -3.95 1.82 9.74
C ARG A 46 -3.70 1.83 11.25
N PHE A 47 -3.91 2.99 11.84
CA PHE A 47 -3.70 3.21 13.27
C PHE A 47 -4.91 3.87 13.94
N PHE A 48 -5.89 4.26 13.14
CA PHE A 48 -7.06 4.99 13.59
C PHE A 48 -8.34 4.32 13.10
N THR A 49 -9.45 4.61 13.78
CA THR A 49 -10.77 4.15 13.37
C THR A 49 -11.81 5.24 13.65
N ILE A 50 -12.89 5.21 12.89
CA ILE A 50 -14.05 6.08 13.16
C ILE A 50 -15.11 5.34 13.98
N ASP A 51 -14.92 4.06 14.27
CA ASP A 51 -15.88 3.29 15.07
C ASP A 51 -16.02 3.88 16.47
N GLY A 52 -17.28 4.16 16.87
CA GLY A 52 -17.57 4.75 18.16
C GLY A 52 -17.24 6.24 18.29
N VAL A 53 -16.92 6.89 17.18
CA VAL A 53 -16.59 8.32 17.13
C VAL A 53 -17.80 9.09 16.62
N GLU A 54 -18.13 10.20 17.28
CA GLU A 54 -19.23 11.08 16.84
C GLU A 54 -18.88 11.72 15.49
N ALA A 55 -19.91 11.93 14.68
CA ALA A 55 -19.76 12.61 13.40
C ALA A 55 -19.14 13.99 13.58
N GLY A 56 -18.13 14.30 12.78
CA GLY A 56 -17.43 15.58 12.85
C GLY A 56 -16.24 15.60 13.79
N GLN A 57 -16.06 14.56 14.60
CA GLN A 57 -14.89 14.43 15.47
C GLN A 57 -13.78 13.67 14.76
N PRO A 58 -12.51 13.92 15.10
CA PRO A 58 -11.39 13.18 14.48
C PRO A 58 -11.43 11.71 14.85
N PRO A 59 -10.88 10.84 13.99
CA PRO A 59 -10.76 9.41 14.31
C PRO A 59 -9.96 9.19 15.60
N ARG A 60 -10.27 8.11 16.29
CA ARG A 60 -9.54 7.71 17.49
C ARG A 60 -8.46 6.67 17.16
N GLU A 61 -7.41 6.65 17.95
CA GLU A 61 -6.38 5.62 17.82
C GLU A 61 -6.94 4.24 18.17
N LEU A 62 -6.45 3.22 17.47
CA LEU A 62 -6.75 1.85 17.82
C LEU A 62 -6.12 1.54 19.18
N ALA A 63 -6.89 0.93 20.09
CA ALA A 63 -6.46 0.71 21.46
C ALA A 63 -5.26 -0.26 21.56
N ARG A 64 -5.17 -1.21 20.64
CA ARG A 64 -4.03 -2.13 20.58
C ARG A 64 -3.95 -2.82 19.23
N ILE A 65 -2.74 -3.32 18.94
CA ILE A 65 -2.45 -4.13 17.77
C ILE A 65 -2.40 -5.58 18.25
N ALA A 66 -3.32 -6.42 17.76
CA ALA A 66 -3.44 -7.79 18.25
C ALA A 66 -2.47 -8.75 17.56
N LYS A 67 -2.48 -8.83 16.24
CA LYS A 67 -1.71 -9.82 15.46
C LYS A 67 -0.81 -9.21 14.42
N CYS A 68 -1.20 -8.09 13.85
CA CYS A 68 -0.46 -7.44 12.77
C CYS A 68 -0.81 -5.96 12.72
N VAL A 69 0.06 -5.21 12.06
CA VAL A 69 -0.20 -3.82 11.70
C VAL A 69 -0.55 -3.81 10.22
N LYS A 70 -1.67 -3.20 9.88
CA LYS A 70 -2.14 -3.13 8.50
C LYS A 70 -1.65 -1.85 7.84
N TYR A 71 -1.12 -2.02 6.63
CA TYR A 71 -0.73 -0.92 5.77
C TYR A 71 -1.44 -1.06 4.46
N TYR A 72 -1.85 0.06 3.87
CA TYR A 72 -2.45 0.09 2.56
C TYR A 72 -1.60 0.96 1.66
N THR A 73 -1.24 0.44 0.48
CA THR A 73 -0.61 1.26 -0.55
C THR A 73 -1.60 1.50 -1.68
N TYR A 74 -1.54 2.70 -2.22
CA TYR A 74 -2.32 3.13 -3.36
C TYR A 74 -1.37 3.51 -4.49
N TRP A 75 -1.53 2.86 -5.64
CA TRP A 75 -0.75 3.14 -6.84
C TRP A 75 -1.66 3.70 -7.91
N GLU A 76 -1.22 4.76 -8.59
CA GLU A 76 -1.93 5.35 -9.70
C GLU A 76 -1.03 5.38 -10.93
N PHE A 77 -1.53 4.83 -12.04
CA PHE A 77 -0.82 4.77 -13.32
C PHE A 77 -1.66 5.38 -14.44
N ASP A 78 -0.98 5.79 -15.50
CA ASP A 78 -1.62 6.31 -16.70
C ASP A 78 -2.31 5.21 -17.51
N SER A 79 -1.85 3.95 -17.40
CA SER A 79 -2.39 2.84 -18.17
C SER A 79 -2.17 1.51 -17.44
N LYS A 80 -3.00 0.53 -17.75
CA LYS A 80 -2.85 -0.84 -17.23
C LYS A 80 -1.56 -1.48 -17.75
N GLU A 81 -1.12 -1.12 -18.94
CA GLU A 81 0.11 -1.63 -19.53
C GLU A 81 1.33 -1.21 -18.70
N ASN A 82 1.41 0.07 -18.35
CA ASN A 82 2.49 0.57 -17.51
C ASN A 82 2.40 0.04 -16.08
N TYR A 83 1.18 -0.10 -15.56
CA TYR A 83 0.98 -0.76 -14.27
C TYR A 83 1.54 -2.19 -14.27
N GLY A 84 1.25 -2.96 -15.31
CA GLY A 84 1.74 -4.33 -15.42
C GLY A 84 3.27 -4.43 -15.38
N LYS A 85 3.95 -3.51 -16.04
CA LYS A 85 5.41 -3.44 -16.02
C LYS A 85 5.93 -3.11 -14.61
N ALA A 86 5.27 -2.18 -13.94
CA ALA A 86 5.67 -1.75 -12.60
C ALA A 86 5.44 -2.84 -11.55
N ILE A 87 4.33 -3.58 -11.63
CA ILE A 87 4.08 -4.66 -10.68
C ILE A 87 5.08 -5.81 -10.87
N ALA A 88 5.50 -6.09 -12.10
CA ALA A 88 6.53 -7.08 -12.37
C ALA A 88 7.86 -6.65 -11.74
N TRP A 89 8.26 -5.39 -11.93
CA TRP A 89 9.44 -4.81 -11.30
C TRP A 89 9.38 -4.92 -9.77
N PHE A 90 8.23 -4.59 -9.19
CA PHE A 90 8.03 -4.63 -7.75
C PHE A 90 8.22 -6.04 -7.18
N PHE A 91 7.59 -7.04 -7.79
CA PHE A 91 7.75 -8.42 -7.36
C PHE A 91 9.18 -8.91 -7.47
N GLU A 92 9.82 -8.62 -8.60
CA GLU A 92 11.16 -9.08 -8.88
C GLU A 92 12.18 -8.47 -7.93
N ARG A 93 12.06 -7.17 -7.67
CA ARG A 93 13.03 -6.45 -6.86
C ARG A 93 12.76 -6.58 -5.36
N TYR A 94 11.51 -6.53 -4.94
CA TYR A 94 11.14 -6.40 -3.54
C TYR A 94 10.26 -7.51 -2.98
N GLY A 95 9.68 -8.34 -3.83
CA GLY A 95 8.69 -9.32 -3.41
C GLY A 95 9.12 -10.19 -2.24
N LYS A 96 10.30 -10.80 -2.34
CA LYS A 96 10.82 -11.69 -1.29
C LYS A 96 11.10 -10.94 0.01
N GLN A 97 11.66 -9.75 -0.11
CA GLN A 97 12.03 -8.93 1.04
C GLN A 97 10.79 -8.52 1.83
N ILE A 98 9.75 -8.10 1.11
CA ILE A 98 8.49 -7.70 1.73
C ILE A 98 7.80 -8.89 2.38
N MET A 99 7.74 -10.02 1.69
CA MET A 99 7.06 -11.21 2.21
C MET A 99 7.60 -11.67 3.57
N LYS A 100 8.88 -11.47 3.82
CA LYS A 100 9.50 -11.83 5.11
C LYS A 100 8.98 -10.98 6.28
N LEU A 101 8.41 -9.82 5.99
CA LEU A 101 7.91 -8.90 7.01
C LEU A 101 6.42 -9.10 7.32
N LEU A 102 5.75 -9.93 6.54
CA LEU A 102 4.30 -10.10 6.59
C LEU A 102 3.91 -11.39 7.33
N ILE A 103 2.74 -11.38 7.96
CA ILE A 103 2.16 -12.58 8.57
C ILE A 103 1.48 -13.46 7.53
N MET A 104 1.13 -12.90 6.37
CA MET A 104 0.49 -13.61 5.27
C MET A 104 0.75 -12.86 3.97
N PRO A 105 0.57 -13.49 2.80
CA PRO A 105 0.73 -12.80 1.52
C PRO A 105 -0.14 -11.55 1.45
N PHE A 106 0.37 -10.51 0.80
CA PHE A 106 -0.37 -9.27 0.64
C PHE A 106 -1.47 -9.44 -0.40
N ASP A 107 -2.56 -8.67 -0.20
CA ASP A 107 -3.74 -8.71 -1.04
C ASP A 107 -3.69 -7.55 -2.04
N ILE A 108 -4.04 -7.82 -3.30
CA ILE A 108 -3.99 -6.83 -4.38
C ILE A 108 -5.35 -6.71 -5.03
N SER A 109 -5.82 -5.47 -5.16
CA SER A 109 -7.02 -5.16 -5.94
C SER A 109 -6.68 -4.06 -6.92
N CYS A 110 -7.02 -4.24 -8.18
CA CYS A 110 -6.71 -3.23 -9.20
C CYS A 110 -7.85 -3.09 -10.20
N GLY A 111 -7.92 -1.92 -10.82
CA GLY A 111 -8.96 -1.62 -11.78
C GLY A 111 -8.79 -0.26 -12.43
N GLU A 112 -9.68 0.03 -13.38
CA GLU A 112 -9.72 1.33 -14.01
C GLU A 112 -10.22 2.39 -13.03
N ARG A 113 -9.61 3.55 -13.09
CA ARG A 113 -10.03 4.69 -12.30
C ARG A 113 -11.33 5.26 -12.92
N ILE A 114 -12.34 5.44 -12.08
CA ILE A 114 -13.63 6.00 -12.50
C ILE A 114 -13.92 7.38 -11.92
N ALA A 115 -13.10 7.80 -10.99
CA ALA A 115 -13.27 9.11 -10.36
C ALA A 115 -11.93 9.72 -9.94
#